data_092b0fe931c521bde6d31f4d53737689
#
_entry.id   092b0fe931c521bde6d31f4d53737689
#
_cell.length_a   1.000
_cell.length_b   1.000
_cell.length_c   1.000
_cell.angle_alpha   90.00
_cell.angle_beta   90.00
_cell.angle_gamma   90.00
#
_symmetry.space_group_name_H-M   'P 1'
#
loop_
_entity.id
_entity.type
_entity.pdbx_description
1 polymer ?
#
loop_
_entity_poly.entity_id
_entity_poly.type
_entity_poly.pdbx_seq_one_letter_code
_entity_poly.pdbx_strand_id
1 'polypeptide(L)'
;MLEAYKKKYYTNNFQYILVDNSGCILETDNSILSIHENNQLQNFHPFFDILNSLLQIENECFEFSCINLDFKDKVVIVDVTIRSQNNNENLIIIEDLTKHYNNYQLTAQTRNESIINSQILELKNEYLLEKETFKNNFIANFSHQLRNPITASIIFSDLLINSELSSEQKNYLDIIQSSNRDLKNRIEDILDISKIESGKLTLIETVFDLKKLLHDIVIGYNLLAVKKGLKFNFDIDKNLPEFIKGDQYRLKQIIGNLLNNAISFTTKGSINLNISLNYIRAKKANLRIEVTDTGCGIETKNIESIFKRFTKIESETQNNKGTGLGLAVVKYLISEMEGNIKVESELKKGSQFICNLSFKISDYNQNC
;
A
#
# COMPACT_ATOMS: atom_id res chain seq x y z
N MET A 1 -2.01 -56.74 44.34
CA MET A 1 -1.19 -55.51 44.59
C MET A 1 -1.38 -54.47 43.51
N LEU A 2 -1.34 -54.86 42.22
CA LEU A 2 -1.53 -53.94 41.06
C LEU A 2 -2.84 -53.15 41.07
N GLU A 3 -3.98 -53.80 41.44
CA GLU A 3 -5.27 -53.09 41.54
C GLU A 3 -5.30 -51.96 42.58
N ALA A 4 -4.51 -52.06 43.65
CA ALA A 4 -4.40 -51.01 44.66
C ALA A 4 -3.66 -49.77 44.12
N TYR A 5 -2.67 -49.97 43.23
CA TYR A 5 -1.96 -48.89 42.54
C TYR A 5 -2.82 -48.25 41.47
N LYS A 6 -3.56 -49.02 40.65
CA LYS A 6 -4.53 -48.52 39.68
C LYS A 6 -5.60 -47.61 40.30
N LYS A 7 -6.11 -47.97 41.46
CA LYS A 7 -7.13 -47.18 42.18
C LYS A 7 -6.60 -45.82 42.70
N LYS A 8 -5.28 -45.71 42.91
CA LYS A 8 -4.65 -44.53 43.45
C LYS A 8 -4.25 -43.49 42.37
N TYR A 9 -4.01 -43.97 41.15
CA TYR A 9 -3.53 -43.15 40.02
C TYR A 9 -4.39 -43.40 38.77
N TYR A 10 -5.57 -42.81 38.75
CA TYR A 10 -6.58 -42.96 37.69
C TYR A 10 -6.17 -42.21 36.42
N THR A 11 -5.17 -42.72 35.66
CA THR A 11 -4.88 -42.23 34.31
C THR A 11 -4.52 -43.41 33.44
N ASN A 12 -5.17 -43.58 32.28
CA ASN A 12 -4.88 -44.61 31.25
C ASN A 12 -3.49 -44.49 30.61
N ASN A 13 -2.64 -43.65 31.14
CA ASN A 13 -1.30 -43.32 30.60
C ASN A 13 -0.17 -44.08 31.32
N PHE A 14 -0.48 -44.93 32.29
CA PHE A 14 0.52 -45.67 33.03
C PHE A 14 0.35 -47.17 32.78
N GLN A 15 1.48 -47.86 32.61
CA GLN A 15 1.55 -49.31 32.66
C GLN A 15 2.44 -49.74 33.81
N TYR A 16 1.99 -50.73 34.56
CA TYR A 16 2.72 -51.28 35.67
C TYR A 16 3.15 -52.71 35.32
N ILE A 17 4.41 -53.02 35.53
CA ILE A 17 5.01 -54.34 35.25
C ILE A 17 5.76 -54.76 36.49
N LEU A 18 5.44 -55.92 37.00
CA LEU A 18 6.22 -56.61 38.04
C LEU A 18 7.18 -57.58 37.39
N VAL A 19 8.43 -57.52 37.77
CA VAL A 19 9.48 -58.43 37.26
C VAL A 19 10.25 -59.02 38.42
N ASP A 20 10.80 -60.22 38.23
CA ASP A 20 11.75 -60.83 39.18
C ASP A 20 13.17 -60.18 39.04
N ASN A 21 14.12 -60.65 39.83
CA ASN A 21 15.50 -60.19 39.79
C ASN A 21 16.25 -60.50 38.49
N SER A 22 15.68 -61.40 37.64
CA SER A 22 16.23 -61.75 36.33
C SER A 22 15.59 -60.89 35.19
N GLY A 23 14.58 -60.04 35.50
CA GLY A 23 13.83 -59.27 34.53
C GLY A 23 12.69 -60.08 33.84
N CYS A 24 12.35 -61.25 34.40
CA CYS A 24 11.20 -62.06 33.94
C CYS A 24 9.89 -61.42 34.44
N ILE A 25 8.92 -61.24 33.56
CA ILE A 25 7.64 -60.61 33.86
C ILE A 25 6.75 -61.51 34.69
N LEU A 26 6.44 -61.08 35.90
CA LEU A 26 5.54 -61.80 36.82
C LEU A 26 4.08 -61.41 36.61
N GLU A 27 3.81 -60.08 36.45
CA GLU A 27 2.46 -59.56 36.27
C GLU A 27 2.54 -58.25 35.48
N THR A 28 1.59 -58.00 34.59
CA THR A 28 1.46 -56.73 33.86
C THR A 28 0.02 -56.40 33.58
N ASP A 29 -0.28 -55.08 33.53
CA ASP A 29 -1.64 -54.62 33.21
C ASP A 29 -1.87 -54.37 31.73
N ASN A 30 -0.83 -54.44 30.89
CA ASN A 30 -0.89 -54.28 29.44
C ASN A 30 -1.59 -53.01 28.96
N SER A 31 -1.52 -51.91 29.72
CA SER A 31 -2.23 -50.69 29.44
C SER A 31 -1.62 -49.89 28.24
N ILE A 32 -0.33 -49.99 28.02
CA ILE A 32 0.42 -49.27 26.97
C ILE A 32 1.02 -50.24 25.98
N LEU A 33 1.80 -51.22 26.50
CA LEU A 33 2.51 -52.21 25.72
C LEU A 33 1.87 -53.62 25.99
N SER A 34 1.49 -54.35 24.93
CA SER A 34 1.00 -55.70 25.05
C SER A 34 2.15 -56.71 25.21
N ILE A 35 2.51 -56.99 26.41
CA ILE A 35 3.60 -57.92 26.77
C ILE A 35 3.03 -59.13 27.54
N HIS A 36 3.68 -60.25 27.41
CA HIS A 36 3.18 -61.50 28.02
C HIS A 36 3.98 -61.88 29.28
N GLU A 37 3.28 -62.37 30.27
CA GLU A 37 3.89 -62.92 31.47
C GLU A 37 4.85 -64.07 31.13
N ASN A 38 5.79 -64.35 32.00
CA ASN A 38 6.87 -65.32 31.85
C ASN A 38 7.88 -65.05 30.69
N ASN A 39 7.83 -63.88 30.07
CA ASN A 39 8.83 -63.46 29.12
C ASN A 39 9.86 -62.54 29.81
N GLN A 40 11.08 -62.51 29.25
CA GLN A 40 12.11 -61.57 29.65
C GLN A 40 11.80 -60.20 29.06
N LEU A 41 11.76 -59.14 29.89
CA LEU A 41 11.45 -57.79 29.46
C LEU A 41 12.53 -57.21 28.50
N GLN A 42 13.77 -57.67 28.64
CA GLN A 42 14.89 -57.31 27.77
C GLN A 42 14.63 -57.69 26.30
N ASN A 43 13.83 -58.75 26.05
CA ASN A 43 13.52 -59.20 24.68
C ASN A 43 12.54 -58.26 23.93
N PHE A 44 11.94 -57.30 24.62
CA PHE A 44 10.95 -56.40 24.01
C PHE A 44 11.57 -55.13 23.43
N HIS A 45 12.61 -54.61 24.08
CA HIS A 45 13.31 -53.41 23.59
C HIS A 45 14.71 -53.29 24.22
N PRO A 46 15.76 -52.87 23.48
CA PRO A 46 17.14 -52.79 23.97
C PRO A 46 17.30 -51.91 25.22
N PHE A 47 16.43 -50.92 25.41
CA PHE A 47 16.41 -50.08 26.62
C PHE A 47 16.38 -50.93 27.91
N PHE A 48 15.64 -52.06 27.89
CA PHE A 48 15.49 -52.92 29.06
C PHE A 48 16.69 -53.81 29.36
N ASP A 49 17.73 -53.84 28.52
CA ASP A 49 18.99 -54.51 28.81
C ASP A 49 19.69 -53.99 30.08
N ILE A 50 19.38 -52.70 30.43
CA ILE A 50 19.89 -52.05 31.65
C ILE A 50 19.34 -52.71 32.93
N LEU A 51 18.23 -53.44 32.85
CA LEU A 51 17.60 -54.10 34.01
C LEU A 51 18.57 -55.11 34.71
N ASN A 52 19.39 -55.79 33.95
CA ASN A 52 20.37 -56.74 34.51
C ASN A 52 21.32 -56.09 35.54
N SER A 53 21.60 -54.83 35.41
CA SER A 53 22.47 -54.08 36.33
C SER A 53 21.66 -53.40 37.44
N LEU A 54 20.50 -52.83 37.12
CA LEU A 54 19.71 -52.02 38.07
C LEU A 54 18.93 -52.85 39.10
N LEU A 55 18.41 -54.05 38.70
CA LEU A 55 17.63 -54.91 39.58
C LEU A 55 18.50 -55.60 40.66
N GLN A 56 19.81 -55.52 40.57
CA GLN A 56 20.74 -56.02 41.61
C GLN A 56 20.97 -55.02 42.75
N ILE A 57 20.54 -53.75 42.56
CA ILE A 57 20.70 -52.70 43.53
C ILE A 57 19.41 -52.60 44.38
N GLU A 58 19.46 -53.01 45.59
CA GLU A 58 18.26 -53.09 46.47
C GLU A 58 17.79 -51.70 46.97
N ASN A 59 16.43 -51.53 47.03
CA ASN A 59 15.75 -50.33 47.56
C ASN A 59 16.06 -49.01 46.86
N GLU A 60 16.42 -49.04 45.59
CA GLU A 60 16.67 -47.85 44.78
C GLU A 60 15.54 -47.60 43.79
N CYS A 61 15.42 -46.32 43.38
CA CYS A 61 14.48 -45.88 42.35
C CYS A 61 15.25 -45.15 41.25
N PHE A 62 15.08 -45.68 40.04
CA PHE A 62 15.71 -45.15 38.84
C PHE A 62 14.64 -44.55 37.93
N GLU A 63 14.84 -43.31 37.44
CA GLU A 63 13.92 -42.61 36.54
C GLU A 63 14.63 -42.33 35.23
N PHE A 64 14.01 -42.67 34.12
CA PHE A 64 14.49 -42.41 32.76
C PHE A 64 13.40 -41.68 31.98
N SER A 65 13.72 -40.53 31.44
CA SER A 65 12.77 -39.70 30.74
C SER A 65 12.98 -39.72 29.23
N CYS A 66 11.89 -39.52 28.49
CA CYS A 66 11.90 -39.33 27.02
C CYS A 66 12.48 -40.54 26.26
N ILE A 67 12.14 -41.79 26.68
CA ILE A 67 12.56 -43.01 26.02
C ILE A 67 11.63 -43.29 24.85
N ASN A 68 12.19 -43.50 23.66
CA ASN A 68 11.44 -43.98 22.50
C ASN A 68 11.40 -45.52 22.55
N LEU A 69 10.21 -46.09 22.77
CA LEU A 69 9.99 -47.52 22.70
C LEU A 69 9.33 -47.87 21.36
N ASP A 70 10.05 -48.61 20.51
CA ASP A 70 9.54 -49.16 19.26
C ASP A 70 8.91 -50.53 19.53
N PHE A 71 7.59 -50.61 19.43
CA PHE A 71 6.87 -51.87 19.66
C PHE A 71 5.81 -52.10 18.58
N LYS A 72 5.96 -53.19 17.81
CA LYS A 72 4.96 -53.64 16.79
C LYS A 72 4.38 -52.51 15.92
N ASP A 73 5.20 -51.79 15.22
CA ASP A 73 4.81 -50.62 14.33
C ASP A 73 4.29 -49.37 15.06
N LYS A 74 4.43 -49.32 16.39
CA LYS A 74 4.14 -48.13 17.20
C LYS A 74 5.39 -47.65 17.90
N VAL A 75 5.70 -46.33 17.70
CA VAL A 75 6.68 -45.62 18.51
C VAL A 75 5.95 -44.91 19.63
N VAL A 76 6.30 -45.20 20.86
CA VAL A 76 5.73 -44.58 22.05
C VAL A 76 6.83 -43.85 22.81
N ILE A 77 6.61 -42.60 23.13
CA ILE A 77 7.54 -41.79 23.94
C ILE A 77 7.09 -41.94 25.40
N VAL A 78 7.95 -42.50 26.22
CA VAL A 78 7.62 -42.83 27.61
C VAL A 78 8.66 -42.34 28.60
N ASP A 79 8.22 -42.13 29.83
CA ASP A 79 9.09 -42.10 31.00
C ASP A 79 9.00 -43.47 31.70
N VAL A 80 10.13 -43.99 32.11
CA VAL A 80 10.23 -45.28 32.74
C VAL A 80 10.82 -45.13 34.14
N THR A 81 10.07 -45.58 35.16
CA THR A 81 10.54 -45.62 36.54
C THR A 81 10.72 -47.06 36.98
N ILE A 82 11.90 -47.42 37.43
CA ILE A 82 12.26 -48.76 37.95
C ILE A 82 12.46 -48.65 39.44
N ARG A 83 11.68 -49.41 40.19
CA ARG A 83 11.79 -49.52 41.65
C ARG A 83 12.20 -50.90 42.07
N SER A 84 13.38 -51.08 42.59
CA SER A 84 13.89 -52.30 43.11
C SER A 84 13.40 -52.50 44.56
N GLN A 85 12.98 -53.73 44.90
CA GLN A 85 12.50 -54.12 46.25
C GLN A 85 13.21 -55.39 46.75
N ASN A 86 13.24 -55.56 48.10
CA ASN A 86 13.98 -56.67 48.76
C ASN A 86 13.33 -58.07 48.60
N ASN A 87 12.17 -58.20 47.96
CA ASN A 87 11.37 -59.44 47.97
C ASN A 87 11.36 -60.16 46.61
N ASN A 88 12.38 -60.02 45.78
CA ASN A 88 12.43 -60.63 44.43
C ASN A 88 11.27 -60.15 43.50
N GLU A 89 10.61 -59.04 43.85
CA GLU A 89 9.56 -58.40 43.04
C GLU A 89 9.94 -56.95 42.82
N ASN A 90 10.29 -56.59 41.57
CA ASN A 90 10.63 -55.23 41.20
C ASN A 90 9.52 -54.61 40.38
N LEU A 91 9.23 -53.33 40.60
CA LEU A 91 8.17 -52.62 39.92
C LEU A 91 8.74 -51.69 38.84
N ILE A 92 8.27 -51.87 37.62
CA ILE A 92 8.54 -51.00 36.50
C ILE A 92 7.25 -50.23 36.18
N ILE A 93 7.33 -48.90 36.13
CA ILE A 93 6.22 -48.04 35.76
C ILE A 93 6.60 -47.36 34.46
N ILE A 94 5.74 -47.49 33.44
CA ILE A 94 5.89 -46.82 32.16
C ILE A 94 4.78 -45.79 32.05
N GLU A 95 5.16 -44.52 31.79
CA GLU A 95 4.20 -43.45 31.56
C GLU A 95 4.24 -43.03 30.08
N ASP A 96 3.10 -43.15 29.36
CA ASP A 96 2.98 -42.72 27.97
C ASP A 96 2.80 -41.20 27.89
N LEU A 97 3.82 -40.53 27.41
CA LEU A 97 3.88 -39.07 27.19
C LEU A 97 3.87 -38.71 25.70
N THR A 98 3.59 -39.67 24.80
CA THR A 98 3.61 -39.47 23.34
C THR A 98 2.77 -38.27 22.92
N LYS A 99 1.54 -38.17 23.45
CA LYS A 99 0.65 -37.06 23.15
C LYS A 99 1.19 -35.71 23.65
N HIS A 100 1.81 -35.73 24.83
CA HIS A 100 2.40 -34.51 25.42
C HIS A 100 3.56 -34.01 24.60
N TYR A 101 4.52 -34.85 24.25
CA TYR A 101 5.68 -34.48 23.44
C TYR A 101 5.29 -34.06 22.03
N ASN A 102 4.35 -34.72 21.37
CA ASN A 102 3.86 -34.34 20.05
C ASN A 102 3.19 -32.94 20.07
N ASN A 103 2.36 -32.66 21.08
CA ASN A 103 1.76 -31.34 21.25
C ASN A 103 2.81 -30.24 21.52
N TYR A 104 3.82 -30.55 22.34
CA TYR A 104 4.90 -29.63 22.62
C TYR A 104 5.73 -29.30 21.38
N GLN A 105 6.09 -30.33 20.58
CA GLN A 105 6.80 -30.14 19.31
C GLN A 105 5.99 -29.29 18.33
N LEU A 106 4.70 -29.60 18.16
CA LEU A 106 3.80 -28.84 17.29
C LEU A 106 3.71 -27.38 17.73
N THR A 107 3.57 -27.14 19.04
CA THR A 107 3.49 -25.77 19.60
C THR A 107 4.80 -25.02 19.40
N ALA A 108 5.95 -25.66 19.62
CA ALA A 108 7.27 -25.07 19.40
C ALA A 108 7.50 -24.73 17.90
N GLN A 109 7.11 -25.64 17.01
CA GLN A 109 7.20 -25.42 15.57
C GLN A 109 6.33 -24.22 15.14
N THR A 110 5.06 -24.20 15.54
CA THR A 110 4.13 -23.11 15.23
C THR A 110 4.66 -21.75 15.72
N ARG A 111 5.23 -21.73 16.93
CA ARG A 111 5.85 -20.52 17.50
C ARG A 111 7.05 -20.07 16.66
N ASN A 112 7.93 -20.99 16.28
CA ASN A 112 9.10 -20.67 15.46
C ASN A 112 8.70 -20.15 14.08
N GLU A 113 7.73 -20.78 13.43
CA GLU A 113 7.16 -20.31 12.15
C GLU A 113 6.58 -18.90 12.27
N SER A 114 5.85 -18.62 13.36
CA SER A 114 5.29 -17.29 13.62
C SER A 114 6.38 -16.22 13.78
N ILE A 115 7.46 -16.52 14.50
CA ILE A 115 8.59 -15.60 14.69
C ILE A 115 9.27 -15.33 13.34
N ILE A 116 9.55 -16.38 12.56
CA ILE A 116 10.19 -16.25 11.24
C ILE A 116 9.32 -15.41 10.30
N ASN A 117 8.01 -15.67 10.25
CA ASN A 117 7.08 -14.89 9.43
C ASN A 117 7.03 -13.42 9.84
N SER A 118 7.06 -13.13 11.14
CA SER A 118 7.13 -11.76 11.65
C SER A 118 8.40 -11.03 11.19
N GLN A 119 9.56 -11.69 11.29
CA GLN A 119 10.83 -11.13 10.83
C GLN A 119 10.87 -10.90 9.32
N ILE A 120 10.33 -11.82 8.53
CA ILE A 120 10.21 -11.66 7.07
C ILE A 120 9.33 -10.46 6.71
N LEU A 121 8.22 -10.27 7.43
CA LEU A 121 7.33 -9.12 7.22
C LEU A 121 8.02 -7.80 7.57
N GLU A 122 8.77 -7.75 8.66
CA GLU A 122 9.54 -6.58 9.07
C GLU A 122 10.59 -6.19 8.03
N LEU A 123 11.42 -7.12 7.61
CA LEU A 123 12.43 -6.90 6.56
C LEU A 123 11.80 -6.47 5.23
N LYS A 124 10.64 -7.05 4.88
CA LYS A 124 9.91 -6.65 3.67
C LYS A 124 9.38 -5.22 3.76
N ASN A 125 8.89 -4.81 4.94
CA ASN A 125 8.43 -3.45 5.18
C ASN A 125 9.59 -2.44 5.10
N GLU A 126 10.73 -2.74 5.72
CA GLU A 126 11.94 -1.90 5.61
C GLU A 126 12.37 -1.73 4.15
N TYR A 127 12.48 -2.83 3.41
CA TYR A 127 12.82 -2.78 1.98
C TYR A 127 11.86 -1.93 1.16
N LEU A 128 10.53 -2.02 1.43
CA LEU A 128 9.53 -1.22 0.73
C LEU A 128 9.67 0.27 1.05
N LEU A 129 9.95 0.61 2.31
CA LEU A 129 10.17 1.99 2.76
C LEU A 129 11.43 2.59 2.14
N GLU A 130 12.53 1.85 2.10
CA GLU A 130 13.77 2.29 1.45
C GLU A 130 13.55 2.53 -0.06
N LYS A 131 12.89 1.59 -0.72
CA LYS A 131 12.56 1.69 -2.15
C LYS A 131 11.69 2.91 -2.46
N GLU A 132 10.69 3.17 -1.61
CA GLU A 132 9.81 4.33 -1.76
C GLU A 132 10.59 5.64 -1.53
N THR A 133 11.41 5.70 -0.50
CA THR A 133 12.27 6.84 -0.18
C THR A 133 13.25 7.13 -1.32
N PHE A 134 13.91 6.10 -1.83
CA PHE A 134 14.80 6.21 -2.98
C PHE A 134 14.07 6.77 -4.21
N LYS A 135 12.89 6.20 -4.56
CA LYS A 135 12.07 6.65 -5.69
C LYS A 135 11.72 8.13 -5.57
N ASN A 136 11.27 8.57 -4.39
CA ASN A 136 10.84 9.95 -4.16
C ASN A 136 12.01 10.93 -4.23
N ASN A 137 13.15 10.59 -3.63
CA ASN A 137 14.36 11.40 -3.69
C ASN A 137 14.92 11.47 -5.11
N PHE A 138 14.93 10.36 -5.85
CA PHE A 138 15.35 10.31 -7.23
C PHE A 138 14.50 11.23 -8.11
N ILE A 139 13.17 11.15 -8.02
CA ILE A 139 12.24 11.97 -8.80
C ILE A 139 12.43 13.47 -8.45
N ALA A 140 12.56 13.80 -7.16
CA ALA A 140 12.76 15.18 -6.73
C ALA A 140 14.07 15.76 -7.27
N ASN A 141 15.19 15.05 -7.12
CA ASN A 141 16.50 15.49 -7.60
C ASN A 141 16.54 15.58 -9.13
N PHE A 142 16.03 14.56 -9.83
CA PHE A 142 15.97 14.54 -11.28
C PHE A 142 15.16 15.70 -11.86
N SER A 143 14.00 15.98 -11.24
CA SER A 143 13.16 17.11 -11.67
C SER A 143 13.81 18.46 -11.44
N HIS A 144 14.55 18.64 -10.34
CA HIS A 144 15.31 19.86 -10.10
C HIS A 144 16.43 20.02 -11.13
N GLN A 145 17.15 18.94 -11.45
CA GLN A 145 18.20 18.94 -12.46
C GLN A 145 17.68 19.21 -13.88
N LEU A 146 16.47 18.73 -14.21
CA LEU A 146 15.85 19.04 -15.51
C LEU A 146 15.25 20.46 -15.58
N ARG A 147 14.71 20.98 -14.47
CA ARG A 147 14.14 22.32 -14.44
C ARG A 147 15.18 23.40 -14.79
N ASN A 148 16.40 23.26 -14.30
CA ASN A 148 17.46 24.27 -14.52
C ASN A 148 17.80 24.48 -16.01
N PRO A 149 18.15 23.44 -16.80
CA PRO A 149 18.45 23.64 -18.23
C PRO A 149 17.24 24.10 -19.05
N ILE A 150 16.02 23.65 -18.68
CA ILE A 150 14.80 24.08 -19.35
C ILE A 150 14.52 25.54 -19.07
N THR A 151 14.67 25.99 -17.82
CA THR A 151 14.50 27.39 -17.46
C THR A 151 15.52 28.28 -18.20
N ALA A 152 16.79 27.86 -18.28
CA ALA A 152 17.79 28.53 -19.07
C ALA A 152 17.40 28.59 -20.56
N SER A 153 16.96 27.50 -21.15
CA SER A 153 16.50 27.45 -22.53
C SER A 153 15.32 28.40 -22.80
N ILE A 154 14.36 28.49 -21.87
CA ILE A 154 13.23 29.43 -21.94
C ILE A 154 13.75 30.85 -21.92
N ILE A 155 14.63 31.23 -20.97
CA ILE A 155 15.18 32.56 -20.83
C ILE A 155 15.93 32.98 -22.11
N PHE A 156 16.80 32.12 -22.62
CA PHE A 156 17.54 32.44 -23.86
C PHE A 156 16.62 32.53 -25.06
N SER A 157 15.58 31.70 -25.14
CA SER A 157 14.58 31.82 -26.20
C SER A 157 13.78 33.13 -26.12
N ASP A 158 13.45 33.60 -24.89
CA ASP A 158 12.76 34.87 -24.67
C ASP A 158 13.65 36.06 -24.99
N LEU A 159 14.97 35.98 -24.75
CA LEU A 159 15.92 36.99 -25.16
C LEU A 159 16.08 37.09 -26.69
N LEU A 160 16.12 35.93 -27.35
CA LEU A 160 16.25 35.84 -28.81
C LEU A 160 15.04 36.46 -29.55
N ILE A 161 13.83 36.35 -28.98
CA ILE A 161 12.61 36.93 -29.59
C ILE A 161 12.73 38.45 -29.77
N ASN A 162 13.48 39.10 -28.90
CA ASN A 162 13.68 40.55 -28.90
C ASN A 162 14.83 41.00 -29.84
N SER A 163 15.47 40.07 -30.57
CA SER A 163 16.49 40.36 -31.58
C SER A 163 15.90 40.41 -32.97
N GLU A 164 16.68 40.92 -33.94
CA GLU A 164 16.28 40.88 -35.36
C GLU A 164 16.33 39.46 -35.90
N LEU A 165 15.15 38.83 -36.08
CA LEU A 165 15.01 37.47 -36.56
C LEU A 165 14.27 37.43 -37.90
N SER A 166 14.68 36.52 -38.79
CA SER A 166 13.90 36.19 -40.00
C SER A 166 12.58 35.50 -39.61
N SER A 167 11.61 35.51 -40.52
CA SER A 167 10.32 34.84 -40.30
C SER A 167 10.48 33.35 -40.01
N GLU A 168 11.46 32.71 -40.63
CA GLU A 168 11.77 31.28 -40.42
C GLU A 168 12.38 31.04 -39.01
N GLN A 169 13.31 31.89 -38.59
CA GLN A 169 13.88 31.83 -37.25
C GLN A 169 12.85 32.06 -36.14
N LYS A 170 11.89 32.98 -36.37
CA LYS A 170 10.75 33.17 -35.45
C LYS A 170 9.91 31.90 -35.31
N ASN A 171 9.62 31.24 -36.41
CA ASN A 171 8.89 29.97 -36.39
C ASN A 171 9.64 28.87 -35.59
N TYR A 172 10.96 28.74 -35.81
CA TYR A 172 11.77 27.78 -35.02
C TYR A 172 11.78 28.12 -33.53
N LEU A 173 11.88 29.40 -33.20
CA LEU A 173 11.89 29.85 -31.83
C LEU A 173 10.54 29.59 -31.12
N ASP A 174 9.43 29.83 -31.83
CA ASP A 174 8.07 29.49 -31.33
C ASP A 174 7.94 27.98 -31.02
N ILE A 175 8.50 27.13 -31.87
CA ILE A 175 8.50 25.68 -31.66
C ILE A 175 9.35 25.31 -30.43
N ILE A 176 10.53 25.90 -30.27
CA ILE A 176 11.42 25.68 -29.14
C ILE A 176 10.74 26.09 -27.84
N GLN A 177 10.15 27.30 -27.82
CA GLN A 177 9.46 27.81 -26.63
C GLN A 177 8.26 26.94 -26.23
N SER A 178 7.43 26.53 -27.22
CA SER A 178 6.30 25.66 -26.93
C SER A 178 6.76 24.32 -26.37
N SER A 179 7.81 23.71 -26.96
CA SER A 179 8.37 22.45 -26.49
C SER A 179 8.96 22.53 -25.09
N ASN A 180 9.68 23.62 -24.80
CA ASN A 180 10.24 23.84 -23.45
C ASN A 180 9.15 24.04 -22.38
N ARG A 181 8.08 24.77 -22.70
CA ARG A 181 6.94 24.96 -21.80
C ARG A 181 6.22 23.63 -21.53
N ASP A 182 6.00 22.85 -22.60
CA ASP A 182 5.39 21.52 -22.48
C ASP A 182 6.25 20.59 -21.60
N LEU A 183 7.57 20.58 -21.79
CA LEU A 183 8.50 19.79 -21.00
C LEU A 183 8.51 20.21 -19.54
N LYS A 184 8.52 21.52 -19.26
CA LYS A 184 8.42 22.06 -17.89
C LYS A 184 7.14 21.57 -17.21
N ASN A 185 5.98 21.70 -17.87
CA ASN A 185 4.70 21.26 -17.30
C ASN A 185 4.68 19.76 -17.02
N ARG A 186 5.27 18.94 -17.90
CA ARG A 186 5.36 17.47 -17.69
C ARG A 186 6.21 17.12 -16.47
N ILE A 187 7.31 17.84 -16.25
CA ILE A 187 8.17 17.63 -15.08
C ILE A 187 7.42 18.04 -13.80
N GLU A 188 6.69 19.15 -13.82
CA GLU A 188 5.88 19.59 -12.69
C GLU A 188 4.75 18.59 -12.37
N ASP A 189 4.08 18.03 -13.38
CA ASP A 189 3.09 16.95 -13.19
C ASP A 189 3.70 15.72 -12.51
N ILE A 190 4.89 15.28 -12.95
CA ILE A 190 5.59 14.13 -12.35
C ILE A 190 5.98 14.39 -10.89
N LEU A 191 6.48 15.61 -10.60
CA LEU A 191 6.80 16.03 -9.24
C LEU A 191 5.57 16.05 -8.33
N ASP A 192 4.46 16.62 -8.83
CA ASP A 192 3.22 16.67 -8.07
C ASP A 192 2.71 15.26 -7.76
N ILE A 193 2.73 14.34 -8.73
CA ILE A 193 2.36 12.93 -8.50
C ILE A 193 3.27 12.28 -7.44
N SER A 194 4.58 12.52 -7.49
CA SER A 194 5.50 11.97 -6.48
C SER A 194 5.22 12.53 -5.07
N LYS A 195 4.90 13.83 -4.96
CA LYS A 195 4.49 14.43 -3.68
C LYS A 195 3.15 13.91 -3.19
N ILE A 196 2.21 13.66 -4.10
CA ILE A 196 0.91 13.04 -3.81
C ILE A 196 1.09 11.62 -3.27
N GLU A 197 1.90 10.80 -3.93
CA GLU A 197 2.17 9.41 -3.51
C GLU A 197 2.84 9.33 -2.14
N SER A 198 3.72 10.26 -1.84
CA SER A 198 4.42 10.31 -0.54
C SER A 198 3.64 11.05 0.56
N GLY A 199 2.42 11.53 0.29
CA GLY A 199 1.64 12.33 1.25
C GLY A 199 2.28 13.66 1.64
N LYS A 200 3.25 14.16 0.84
CA LYS A 200 4.03 15.38 1.12
C LYS A 200 3.50 16.61 0.40
N LEU A 201 2.42 16.48 -0.39
CA LEU A 201 1.83 17.64 -1.03
C LEU A 201 1.04 18.44 0.01
N THR A 202 1.47 19.65 0.30
CA THR A 202 0.80 20.57 1.21
C THR A 202 0.25 21.78 0.45
N LEU A 203 -0.94 22.23 0.83
CA LEU A 203 -1.53 23.46 0.28
C LEU A 203 -0.94 24.70 0.99
N ILE A 204 -0.59 25.70 0.22
CA ILE A 204 -0.07 26.97 0.73
C ILE A 204 -1.20 28.00 0.68
N GLU A 205 -1.90 28.19 1.78
CA GLU A 205 -2.97 29.17 1.87
C GLU A 205 -2.45 30.59 2.00
N THR A 206 -2.70 31.41 0.99
CA THR A 206 -2.43 32.86 0.98
C THR A 206 -3.71 33.62 0.63
N VAL A 207 -3.75 34.89 0.99
CA VAL A 207 -4.79 35.82 0.51
C VAL A 207 -4.40 36.33 -0.86
N PHE A 208 -5.29 36.23 -1.84
CA PHE A 208 -5.03 36.67 -3.19
C PHE A 208 -6.29 37.25 -3.86
N ASP A 209 -6.05 38.08 -4.88
CA ASP A 209 -7.09 38.66 -5.74
C ASP A 209 -7.60 37.60 -6.73
N LEU A 210 -8.82 37.11 -6.50
CA LEU A 210 -9.46 36.13 -7.34
C LEU A 210 -9.77 36.66 -8.74
N LYS A 211 -10.28 37.92 -8.82
CA LYS A 211 -10.68 38.52 -10.10
C LYS A 211 -9.49 38.69 -11.01
N LYS A 212 -8.37 39.19 -10.46
CA LYS A 212 -7.11 39.29 -11.20
C LYS A 212 -6.61 37.95 -11.68
N LEU A 213 -6.59 36.91 -10.82
CA LEU A 213 -6.19 35.58 -11.22
C LEU A 213 -7.03 35.04 -12.38
N LEU A 214 -8.35 35.17 -12.31
CA LEU A 214 -9.26 34.71 -13.36
C LEU A 214 -9.09 35.50 -14.65
N HIS A 215 -8.88 36.81 -14.57
CA HIS A 215 -8.60 37.66 -15.72
C HIS A 215 -7.33 37.22 -16.45
N ASP A 216 -6.24 36.96 -15.72
CA ASP A 216 -4.98 36.50 -16.28
C ASP A 216 -5.13 35.13 -16.98
N ILE A 217 -5.90 34.23 -16.39
CA ILE A 217 -6.24 32.91 -16.98
C ILE A 217 -6.99 33.11 -18.31
N VAL A 218 -8.04 33.95 -18.30
CA VAL A 218 -8.87 34.18 -19.47
C VAL A 218 -8.05 34.77 -20.64
N ILE A 219 -7.22 35.78 -20.39
CA ILE A 219 -6.35 36.34 -21.41
C ILE A 219 -5.44 35.28 -22.01
N GLY A 220 -4.74 34.52 -21.17
CA GLY A 220 -3.79 33.51 -21.64
C GLY A 220 -4.45 32.43 -22.48
N TYR A 221 -5.57 31.90 -22.02
CA TYR A 221 -6.27 30.78 -22.73
C TYR A 221 -7.05 31.26 -23.96
N ASN A 222 -7.55 32.53 -23.99
CA ASN A 222 -8.12 33.07 -25.18
C ASN A 222 -7.10 33.15 -26.33
N LEU A 223 -5.89 33.62 -26.04
CA LEU A 223 -4.78 33.67 -27.04
C LEU A 223 -4.45 32.25 -27.57
N LEU A 224 -4.40 31.25 -26.68
CA LEU A 224 -4.13 29.86 -27.08
C LEU A 224 -5.25 29.26 -27.93
N ALA A 225 -6.50 29.52 -27.60
CA ALA A 225 -7.66 29.05 -28.36
C ALA A 225 -7.72 29.70 -29.75
N VAL A 226 -7.51 31.04 -29.84
CA VAL A 226 -7.49 31.75 -31.11
C VAL A 226 -6.35 31.26 -32.01
N LYS A 227 -5.14 31.01 -31.45
CA LYS A 227 -4.00 30.45 -32.21
C LYS A 227 -4.35 29.07 -32.81
N LYS A 228 -5.26 28.31 -32.15
CA LYS A 228 -5.76 26.99 -32.63
C LYS A 228 -7.03 27.10 -33.51
N GLY A 229 -7.57 28.30 -33.72
CA GLY A 229 -8.78 28.53 -34.51
C GLY A 229 -10.08 28.13 -33.77
N LEU A 230 -10.05 28.10 -32.43
CA LEU A 230 -11.19 27.78 -31.59
C LEU A 230 -11.83 29.07 -31.06
N LYS A 231 -13.17 29.02 -30.85
CA LYS A 231 -13.86 30.08 -30.11
C LYS A 231 -13.68 29.88 -28.62
N PHE A 232 -13.29 30.90 -27.89
CA PHE A 232 -13.21 30.86 -26.44
C PHE A 232 -14.22 31.84 -25.85
N ASN A 233 -15.20 31.29 -25.11
CA ASN A 233 -16.20 32.07 -24.40
C ASN A 233 -15.92 31.95 -22.89
N PHE A 234 -16.19 33.01 -22.17
CA PHE A 234 -16.08 33.01 -20.71
C PHE A 234 -17.19 33.82 -20.08
N ASP A 235 -17.64 33.34 -18.93
CA ASP A 235 -18.60 34.05 -18.06
C ASP A 235 -18.10 33.93 -16.61
N ILE A 236 -17.92 35.10 -15.99
CA ILE A 236 -17.42 35.23 -14.62
C ILE A 236 -18.43 36.04 -13.83
N ASP A 237 -19.04 35.39 -12.82
CA ASP A 237 -20.04 36.03 -11.97
C ASP A 237 -19.48 37.27 -11.28
N LYS A 238 -20.19 38.39 -11.43
CA LYS A 238 -19.83 39.69 -10.84
C LYS A 238 -19.86 39.69 -9.31
N ASN A 239 -20.64 38.75 -8.71
CA ASN A 239 -20.80 38.59 -7.26
C ASN A 239 -19.67 37.80 -6.60
N LEU A 240 -18.67 37.35 -7.34
CA LEU A 240 -17.50 36.69 -6.77
C LEU A 240 -16.77 37.64 -5.81
N PRO A 241 -16.32 37.13 -4.64
CA PRO A 241 -15.50 37.93 -3.74
C PRO A 241 -14.19 38.34 -4.43
N GLU A 242 -13.72 39.53 -4.16
CA GLU A 242 -12.49 40.06 -4.73
C GLU A 242 -11.27 39.35 -4.16
N PHE A 243 -11.22 39.20 -2.82
CA PHE A 243 -10.12 38.52 -2.12
C PHE A 243 -10.60 37.26 -1.43
N ILE A 244 -9.85 36.18 -1.65
CA ILE A 244 -10.09 34.88 -1.00
C ILE A 244 -8.78 34.35 -0.42
N LYS A 245 -8.90 33.51 0.62
CA LYS A 245 -7.77 32.78 1.20
C LYS A 245 -7.77 31.35 0.69
N GLY A 246 -6.65 30.94 0.06
CA GLY A 246 -6.45 29.60 -0.47
C GLY A 246 -5.11 29.48 -1.18
N ASP A 247 -4.91 28.39 -1.89
CA ASP A 247 -3.71 28.18 -2.72
C ASP A 247 -3.96 28.66 -4.16
N GLN A 248 -3.47 29.88 -4.45
CA GLN A 248 -3.60 30.52 -5.76
C GLN A 248 -2.97 29.67 -6.87
N TYR A 249 -1.79 29.10 -6.60
CA TYR A 249 -1.07 28.30 -7.59
C TYR A 249 -1.87 27.04 -7.95
N ARG A 250 -2.39 26.34 -6.96
CA ARG A 250 -3.19 25.13 -7.16
C ARG A 250 -4.52 25.40 -7.84
N LEU A 251 -5.19 26.51 -7.51
CA LEU A 251 -6.41 26.91 -8.22
C LEU A 251 -6.12 27.18 -9.70
N LYS A 252 -5.05 27.91 -10.00
CA LYS A 252 -4.59 28.16 -11.37
C LYS A 252 -4.26 26.84 -12.10
N GLN A 253 -3.64 25.90 -11.42
CA GLN A 253 -3.27 24.60 -11.97
C GLN A 253 -4.53 23.75 -12.30
N ILE A 254 -5.54 23.74 -11.43
CA ILE A 254 -6.82 23.04 -11.68
C ILE A 254 -7.47 23.58 -12.95
N ILE A 255 -7.70 24.89 -13.00
CA ILE A 255 -8.36 25.54 -14.15
C ILE A 255 -7.52 25.33 -15.42
N GLY A 256 -6.21 25.50 -15.31
CA GLY A 256 -5.27 25.35 -16.41
C GLY A 256 -5.28 23.92 -17.00
N ASN A 257 -5.26 22.89 -16.17
CA ASN A 257 -5.32 21.50 -16.63
C ASN A 257 -6.63 21.18 -17.36
N LEU A 258 -7.76 21.68 -16.86
CA LEU A 258 -9.06 21.49 -17.51
C LEU A 258 -9.11 22.21 -18.88
N LEU A 259 -8.65 23.48 -18.95
CA LEU A 259 -8.60 24.26 -20.18
C LEU A 259 -7.61 23.68 -21.20
N ASN A 260 -6.45 23.21 -20.76
CA ASN A 260 -5.47 22.54 -21.61
C ASN A 260 -6.07 21.27 -22.24
N ASN A 261 -6.83 20.49 -21.49
CA ASN A 261 -7.54 19.32 -22.00
C ASN A 261 -8.60 19.74 -23.02
N ALA A 262 -9.44 20.74 -22.71
CA ALA A 262 -10.43 21.27 -23.61
C ALA A 262 -9.82 21.72 -24.94
N ILE A 263 -8.73 22.50 -24.90
CA ILE A 263 -8.01 22.95 -26.11
C ILE A 263 -7.42 21.75 -26.86
N SER A 264 -6.84 20.79 -26.14
CA SER A 264 -6.16 19.64 -26.77
C SER A 264 -7.13 18.74 -27.53
N PHE A 265 -8.29 18.47 -26.93
CA PHE A 265 -9.28 17.53 -27.48
C PHE A 265 -10.35 18.15 -28.39
N THR A 266 -10.34 19.49 -28.55
CA THR A 266 -11.19 20.19 -29.52
C THR A 266 -10.38 20.55 -30.76
N THR A 267 -10.80 20.04 -31.91
CA THR A 267 -10.16 20.39 -33.21
C THR A 267 -10.85 21.57 -33.89
N LYS A 268 -12.18 21.66 -33.79
CA LYS A 268 -13.01 22.75 -34.28
C LYS A 268 -14.16 22.96 -33.33
N GLY A 269 -14.59 24.22 -33.13
CA GLY A 269 -15.72 24.53 -32.27
C GLY A 269 -15.37 25.55 -31.20
N SER A 270 -15.86 25.30 -29.98
CA SER A 270 -15.71 26.26 -28.87
C SER A 270 -15.35 25.62 -27.55
N ILE A 271 -14.76 26.44 -26.70
CA ILE A 271 -14.49 26.16 -25.30
C ILE A 271 -15.18 27.24 -24.47
N ASN A 272 -15.87 26.84 -23.43
CA ASN A 272 -16.57 27.76 -22.53
C ASN A 272 -16.02 27.57 -21.10
N LEU A 273 -15.60 28.67 -20.49
CA LEU A 273 -15.23 28.74 -19.05
C LEU A 273 -16.33 29.52 -18.32
N ASN A 274 -17.03 28.88 -17.42
CA ASN A 274 -18.02 29.54 -16.55
C ASN A 274 -17.59 29.43 -15.09
N ILE A 275 -17.54 30.55 -14.38
CA ILE A 275 -17.20 30.61 -12.96
C ILE A 275 -18.27 31.38 -12.23
N SER A 276 -19.04 30.68 -11.40
CA SER A 276 -20.18 31.21 -10.68
C SER A 276 -20.07 31.02 -9.18
N LEU A 277 -20.75 31.85 -8.43
CA LEU A 277 -20.88 31.76 -7.00
C LEU A 277 -22.13 30.91 -6.67
N ASN A 278 -21.93 29.71 -6.12
CA ASN A 278 -23.07 28.88 -5.68
C ASN A 278 -23.74 29.47 -4.44
N TYR A 279 -22.95 29.79 -3.41
CA TYR A 279 -23.42 30.37 -2.16
C TYR A 279 -22.26 30.91 -1.32
N ILE A 280 -22.62 31.78 -0.36
CA ILE A 280 -21.72 32.19 0.72
C ILE A 280 -22.33 31.71 2.04
N ARG A 281 -21.52 30.94 2.82
CA ARG A 281 -21.92 30.48 4.14
C ARG A 281 -20.74 30.55 5.11
N ALA A 282 -20.94 31.12 6.31
CA ALA A 282 -19.91 31.21 7.35
C ALA A 282 -18.59 31.84 6.84
N LYS A 283 -18.66 32.93 6.08
CA LYS A 283 -17.51 33.60 5.44
C LYS A 283 -16.72 32.71 4.46
N LYS A 284 -17.30 31.61 3.98
CA LYS A 284 -16.76 30.82 2.89
C LYS A 284 -17.63 31.02 1.64
N ALA A 285 -16.98 31.33 0.52
CA ALA A 285 -17.60 31.37 -0.81
C ALA A 285 -17.41 29.99 -1.48
N ASN A 286 -18.49 29.38 -1.93
CA ASN A 286 -18.41 28.16 -2.73
C ASN A 286 -18.49 28.54 -4.21
N LEU A 287 -17.39 28.27 -4.91
CA LEU A 287 -17.22 28.57 -6.33
C LEU A 287 -17.54 27.32 -7.16
N ARG A 288 -18.32 27.51 -8.21
CA ARG A 288 -18.56 26.54 -9.26
C ARG A 288 -17.76 26.93 -10.50
N ILE A 289 -16.83 26.08 -10.89
CA ILE A 289 -15.95 26.25 -12.05
C ILE A 289 -16.34 25.20 -13.07
N GLU A 290 -16.77 25.64 -14.24
CA GLU A 290 -17.20 24.78 -15.34
C GLU A 290 -16.34 25.04 -16.57
N VAL A 291 -15.78 23.96 -17.11
CA VAL A 291 -15.08 23.98 -18.40
C VAL A 291 -15.81 23.04 -19.35
N THR A 292 -16.37 23.61 -20.40
CA THR A 292 -17.11 22.86 -21.43
C THR A 292 -16.39 22.95 -22.75
N ASP A 293 -16.21 21.86 -23.44
CA ASP A 293 -15.63 21.77 -24.77
C ASP A 293 -16.61 21.10 -25.76
N THR A 294 -16.46 21.39 -27.04
CA THR A 294 -17.18 20.73 -28.14
C THR A 294 -16.31 19.73 -28.87
N GLY A 295 -15.41 19.07 -28.16
CA GLY A 295 -14.43 18.14 -28.72
C GLY A 295 -14.95 16.72 -28.96
N CYS A 296 -14.05 15.77 -28.95
CA CYS A 296 -14.39 14.35 -29.24
C CYS A 296 -15.29 13.69 -28.21
N GLY A 297 -15.42 14.26 -27.00
CA GLY A 297 -16.17 13.65 -25.90
C GLY A 297 -15.49 12.40 -25.33
N ILE A 298 -16.11 11.83 -24.30
CA ILE A 298 -15.61 10.69 -23.53
C ILE A 298 -16.70 9.62 -23.45
N GLU A 299 -16.37 8.38 -23.76
CA GLU A 299 -17.28 7.27 -23.58
C GLU A 299 -17.62 7.06 -22.10
N THR A 300 -18.87 6.75 -21.79
CA THR A 300 -19.35 6.57 -20.39
C THR A 300 -18.50 5.59 -19.60
N LYS A 301 -18.04 4.48 -20.20
CA LYS A 301 -17.18 3.49 -19.55
C LYS A 301 -15.81 4.03 -19.14
N ASN A 302 -15.36 5.13 -19.74
CA ASN A 302 -14.05 5.73 -19.50
C ASN A 302 -14.09 6.90 -18.52
N ILE A 303 -15.26 7.41 -18.13
CA ILE A 303 -15.40 8.60 -17.25
C ILE A 303 -14.68 8.42 -15.91
N GLU A 304 -14.74 7.25 -15.30
CA GLU A 304 -14.00 6.98 -14.05
C GLU A 304 -12.50 6.80 -14.29
N SER A 305 -12.13 6.25 -15.42
CA SER A 305 -10.75 5.90 -15.73
C SER A 305 -9.90 7.11 -16.14
N ILE A 306 -10.50 8.20 -16.66
CA ILE A 306 -9.75 9.42 -17.05
C ILE A 306 -9.00 10.08 -15.89
N PHE A 307 -9.42 9.81 -14.64
CA PHE A 307 -8.76 10.31 -13.43
C PHE A 307 -7.67 9.37 -12.91
N LYS A 308 -7.51 8.17 -13.50
CA LYS A 308 -6.41 7.27 -13.15
C LYS A 308 -5.12 7.79 -13.81
N ARG A 309 -4.00 7.60 -13.11
CA ARG A 309 -2.68 8.04 -13.59
C ARG A 309 -2.30 7.30 -14.88
N PHE A 310 -1.62 7.99 -15.78
CA PHE A 310 -1.14 7.47 -17.07
C PHE A 310 -2.24 6.92 -17.98
N THR A 311 -3.50 7.21 -17.68
CA THR A 311 -4.61 6.80 -18.53
C THR A 311 -4.70 7.71 -19.74
N LYS A 312 -4.64 7.11 -20.92
CA LYS A 312 -4.89 7.76 -22.21
C LYS A 312 -6.03 7.04 -22.89
N ILE A 313 -7.01 7.79 -23.37
CA ILE A 313 -8.07 7.21 -24.20
C ILE A 313 -7.55 7.28 -25.65
N GLU A 314 -7.41 6.12 -26.28
CA GLU A 314 -7.06 6.04 -27.70
C GLU A 314 -8.19 6.66 -28.53
N SER A 315 -7.89 7.72 -29.25
CA SER A 315 -8.76 8.30 -30.24
C SER A 315 -8.10 8.20 -31.61
N GLU A 316 -8.84 7.73 -32.62
CA GLU A 316 -8.36 7.50 -33.99
C GLU A 316 -7.78 8.74 -34.69
N THR A 317 -7.95 9.93 -34.12
CA THR A 317 -7.71 11.21 -34.83
C THR A 317 -6.61 12.09 -34.27
N GLN A 318 -5.94 11.72 -33.18
CA GLN A 318 -4.91 12.60 -32.59
C GLN A 318 -3.68 11.84 -32.10
N ASN A 319 -2.50 12.29 -32.55
CA ASN A 319 -1.21 11.99 -31.93
C ASN A 319 -1.31 12.18 -30.42
N ASN A 320 -0.97 11.15 -29.65
CA ASN A 320 -0.96 11.02 -28.18
C ASN A 320 -0.33 12.22 -27.44
N LYS A 321 -0.94 13.41 -27.47
CA LYS A 321 -0.49 14.61 -26.77
C LYS A 321 -1.04 14.58 -25.35
N GLY A 322 -0.16 14.40 -24.37
CA GLY A 322 -0.49 14.50 -22.95
C GLY A 322 0.22 13.42 -22.12
N THR A 323 0.44 13.72 -20.84
CA THR A 323 1.07 12.79 -19.86
C THR A 323 0.10 11.75 -19.31
N GLY A 324 -1.21 12.01 -19.37
CA GLY A 324 -2.24 11.25 -18.64
C GLY A 324 -2.19 11.49 -17.13
N LEU A 325 -1.52 12.57 -16.69
CA LEU A 325 -1.37 12.91 -15.27
C LEU A 325 -2.24 14.09 -14.85
N GLY A 326 -2.51 15.04 -15.74
CA GLY A 326 -3.17 16.30 -15.40
C GLY A 326 -4.52 16.12 -14.70
N LEU A 327 -5.41 15.24 -15.20
CA LEU A 327 -6.71 14.99 -14.55
C LEU A 327 -6.57 14.27 -13.21
N ALA A 328 -5.59 13.39 -13.06
CA ALA A 328 -5.30 12.75 -11.77
C ALA A 328 -4.85 13.78 -10.72
N VAL A 329 -3.99 14.73 -11.12
CA VAL A 329 -3.59 15.87 -10.27
C VAL A 329 -4.78 16.75 -9.93
N VAL A 330 -5.64 17.08 -10.91
CA VAL A 330 -6.86 17.86 -10.67
C VAL A 330 -7.76 17.20 -9.63
N LYS A 331 -8.06 15.89 -9.79
CA LYS A 331 -8.91 15.15 -8.84
C LYS A 331 -8.33 15.16 -7.42
N TYR A 332 -7.02 14.96 -7.30
CA TYR A 332 -6.34 14.98 -6.01
C TYR A 332 -6.40 16.39 -5.37
N LEU A 333 -6.02 17.44 -6.12
CA LEU A 333 -6.03 18.81 -5.60
C LEU A 333 -7.43 19.25 -5.15
N ILE A 334 -8.46 18.91 -5.92
CA ILE A 334 -9.85 19.20 -5.55
C ILE A 334 -10.24 18.46 -4.26
N SER A 335 -9.82 17.21 -4.09
CA SER A 335 -10.04 16.46 -2.85
C SER A 335 -9.32 17.07 -1.65
N GLU A 336 -8.06 17.47 -1.79
CA GLU A 336 -7.28 18.16 -0.74
C GLU A 336 -7.89 19.52 -0.37
N MET A 337 -8.53 20.19 -1.33
CA MET A 337 -9.24 21.45 -1.11
C MET A 337 -10.70 21.25 -0.64
N GLU A 338 -11.05 20.03 -0.18
CA GLU A 338 -12.40 19.67 0.30
C GLU A 338 -13.51 19.94 -0.73
N GLY A 339 -13.18 19.88 -2.01
CA GLY A 339 -14.10 20.11 -3.12
C GLY A 339 -14.59 18.81 -3.77
N ASN A 340 -15.33 18.96 -4.85
CA ASN A 340 -15.75 17.85 -5.69
C ASN A 340 -15.62 18.20 -7.19
N ILE A 341 -15.44 17.16 -8.00
CA ILE A 341 -15.42 17.26 -9.47
C ILE A 341 -16.42 16.26 -10.05
N LYS A 342 -17.20 16.74 -11.02
CA LYS A 342 -18.13 15.93 -11.83
C LYS A 342 -17.79 16.12 -13.29
N VAL A 343 -18.00 15.07 -14.09
CA VAL A 343 -17.81 15.08 -15.54
C VAL A 343 -19.09 14.62 -16.20
N GLU A 344 -19.53 15.39 -17.17
CA GLU A 344 -20.63 15.06 -18.08
C GLU A 344 -20.06 15.08 -19.51
N SER A 345 -20.18 13.98 -20.22
CA SER A 345 -19.61 13.88 -21.57
C SER A 345 -20.39 12.89 -22.42
N GLU A 346 -20.47 13.22 -23.70
CA GLU A 346 -21.04 12.36 -24.73
C GLU A 346 -20.10 12.32 -25.94
N LEU A 347 -19.84 11.11 -26.44
CA LEU A 347 -18.93 10.90 -27.56
C LEU A 347 -19.36 11.74 -28.76
N LYS A 348 -18.41 12.46 -29.38
CA LYS A 348 -18.59 13.39 -30.52
C LYS A 348 -19.41 14.64 -30.20
N LYS A 349 -19.83 14.90 -28.96
CA LYS A 349 -20.53 16.13 -28.58
C LYS A 349 -19.67 17.04 -27.67
N GLY A 350 -18.67 16.47 -27.03
CA GLY A 350 -17.78 17.18 -26.14
C GLY A 350 -17.91 16.78 -24.67
N SER A 351 -17.25 17.52 -23.81
CA SER A 351 -17.20 17.22 -22.37
C SER A 351 -17.42 18.48 -21.54
N GLN A 352 -18.00 18.30 -20.36
CA GLN A 352 -18.16 19.34 -19.34
C GLN A 352 -17.55 18.84 -18.03
N PHE A 353 -16.59 19.58 -17.49
CA PHE A 353 -15.99 19.36 -16.20
C PHE A 353 -16.51 20.40 -15.23
N ILE A 354 -17.07 19.98 -14.11
CA ILE A 354 -17.71 20.83 -13.09
C ILE A 354 -16.98 20.62 -11.77
N CYS A 355 -16.33 21.66 -11.25
CA CYS A 355 -15.64 21.65 -9.98
C CYS A 355 -16.31 22.58 -8.99
N ASN A 356 -16.51 22.13 -7.75
CA ASN A 356 -17.00 22.99 -6.66
C ASN A 356 -15.92 23.08 -5.59
N LEU A 357 -15.51 24.29 -5.26
CA LEU A 357 -14.42 24.59 -4.30
C LEU A 357 -14.88 25.68 -3.33
N SER A 358 -14.53 25.54 -2.07
CA SER A 358 -14.89 26.51 -1.04
C SER A 358 -13.66 27.26 -0.52
N PHE A 359 -13.71 28.58 -0.55
CA PHE A 359 -12.63 29.45 -0.09
C PHE A 359 -13.12 30.39 1.01
N LYS A 360 -12.26 30.69 1.98
CA LYS A 360 -12.56 31.74 2.98
C LYS A 360 -12.49 33.10 2.30
N ILE A 361 -13.50 33.93 2.51
CA ILE A 361 -13.50 35.33 2.07
C ILE A 361 -12.56 36.08 3.00
N SER A 362 -11.70 36.91 2.43
CA SER A 362 -10.78 37.76 3.19
C SER A 362 -10.98 39.22 2.82
N ASP A 363 -11.02 40.08 3.84
CA ASP A 363 -10.93 41.51 3.64
C ASP A 363 -9.42 41.82 3.45
N TYR A 364 -9.09 42.46 2.33
CA TYR A 364 -7.72 42.88 2.06
C TYR A 364 -7.34 44.05 2.99
N ASN A 365 -6.76 43.74 4.15
CA ASN A 365 -6.03 44.74 4.92
C ASN A 365 -4.57 44.74 4.45
N GLN A 366 -4.20 45.75 3.67
CA GLN A 366 -2.79 46.14 3.46
C GLN A 366 -2.19 46.58 4.81
N ASN A 367 -1.78 45.59 5.62
CA ASN A 367 -0.88 45.83 6.74
C ASN A 367 0.19 44.75 6.68
N CYS A 368 1.26 45.02 5.92
CA CYS A 368 2.67 44.82 6.22
C CYS A 368 3.52 45.40 5.08
#